data_938eb66e5eb68aa3f942bbd6fb15e0ef
#
_entry.id   938eb66e5eb68aa3f942bbd6fb15e0ef
#
_cell.length_a   1.000
_cell.length_b   1.000
_cell.length_c   1.000
_cell.angle_alpha   90.00
_cell.angle_beta   90.00
_cell.angle_gamma   90.00
#
_symmetry.space_group_name_H-M   'P 1'
#
loop_
_entity.id
_entity.type
_entity.pdbx_description
1 polymer ?
#
loop_
_entity_poly.entity_id
_entity_poly.type
_entity_poly.pdbx_seq_one_letter_code
_entity_poly.pdbx_strand_id
1 'polypeptide(L)'
;MTLSAQEKMAKIEFETTVIDYGTIEKGANGIRVFKFKNTGNAPLVVSAVKSSCGCTVPKKPEAPILPGEDGEIQVKYDTKRVNPIRKTITVTSNADTPTVALKIKGNVIDPSKTNVLKPITKSVVEK
;
A
#
# COMPACT_ATOMS: atom_id res chain seq x y z
N MET A 1 0.33 -27.43 34.22
CA MET A 1 0.18 -27.17 33.63
C MET A 1 0.00 -26.37 33.21
N THR A 2 -0.02 -26.01 32.83
CA THR A 2 -0.26 -25.36 32.42
C THR A 2 -0.49 -24.91 31.65
N LEU A 3 -0.71 -24.76 31.27
CA LEU A 3 -0.94 -24.37 30.61
C LEU A 3 -1.26 -23.71 29.98
N SER A 4 -1.58 -24.09 29.75
CA SER A 4 -1.98 -23.47 29.06
C SER A 4 -1.83 -22.24 28.82
N ALA A 5 -1.40 -21.89 29.05
CA ALA A 5 -1.14 -20.57 28.88
C ALA A 5 -0.89 -20.12 27.57
N GLN A 6 -1.44 -20.65 26.69
CA GLN A 6 -1.30 -20.19 25.43
C GLN A 6 -2.12 -19.00 25.26
N GLU A 7 -1.52 -17.83 25.13
CA GLU A 7 -2.24 -16.63 24.87
C GLU A 7 -2.80 -16.67 23.46
N LYS A 8 -4.01 -16.20 23.33
CA LYS A 8 -4.59 -16.04 22.02
C LYS A 8 -4.21 -14.67 21.51
N MET A 9 -3.54 -14.64 20.38
CA MET A 9 -3.05 -13.41 19.83
C MET A 9 -3.10 -13.46 18.31
N ALA A 10 -3.68 -12.43 17.73
CA ALA A 10 -3.65 -12.28 16.29
C ALA A 10 -2.26 -11.81 15.86
N LYS A 11 -1.84 -12.21 14.69
CA LYS A 11 -0.58 -11.76 14.11
C LYS A 11 -0.80 -11.42 12.66
N ILE A 12 -0.19 -10.33 12.23
CA ILE A 12 -0.36 -9.88 10.87
C ILE A 12 0.98 -9.96 10.16
N GLU A 13 0.98 -10.67 9.04
CA GLU A 13 2.19 -10.83 8.25
C GLU A 13 1.90 -10.42 6.83
N PHE A 14 2.52 -9.34 6.37
CA PHE A 14 2.33 -8.85 5.01
C PHE A 14 3.28 -9.54 4.05
N GLU A 15 2.82 -9.83 2.84
CA GLU A 15 3.68 -10.36 1.79
C GLU A 15 4.75 -9.34 1.43
N THR A 16 4.37 -8.07 1.40
CA THR A 16 5.30 -6.98 1.20
C THR A 16 4.76 -5.76 1.90
N THR A 17 5.65 -4.93 2.42
CA THR A 17 5.25 -3.67 3.04
C THR A 17 5.55 -2.48 2.14
N VAL A 18 6.09 -2.71 0.95
CA VAL A 18 6.40 -1.66 0.00
C VAL A 18 5.91 -2.08 -1.37
N ILE A 19 5.12 -1.24 -2.01
CA ILE A 19 4.70 -1.46 -3.38
C ILE A 19 5.28 -0.34 -4.22
N ASP A 20 5.97 -0.72 -5.28
CA ASP A 20 6.54 0.22 -6.23
C ASP A 20 5.63 0.27 -7.46
N TYR A 21 5.00 1.42 -7.67
CA TYR A 21 4.14 1.60 -8.84
C TYR A 21 4.95 1.70 -10.14
N GLY A 22 6.25 1.91 -10.03
CA GLY A 22 7.07 2.19 -11.18
C GLY A 22 6.73 3.55 -11.76
N THR A 23 6.93 3.69 -13.06
CA THR A 23 6.58 4.91 -13.76
C THR A 23 5.24 4.68 -14.45
N ILE A 24 4.23 5.45 -14.07
CA ILE A 24 2.90 5.33 -14.62
C ILE A 24 2.44 6.67 -15.15
N GLU A 25 1.46 6.63 -16.04
CA GLU A 25 0.97 7.84 -16.67
C GLU A 25 -0.17 8.45 -15.87
N LYS A 26 -0.31 9.75 -16.01
CA LYS A 26 -1.41 10.48 -15.42
C LYS A 26 -2.73 9.82 -15.81
N GLY A 27 -3.58 9.56 -14.82
CA GLY A 27 -4.86 8.93 -15.05
C GLY A 27 -4.84 7.42 -15.08
N ALA A 28 -3.66 6.81 -14.90
CA ALA A 28 -3.56 5.35 -14.86
C ALA A 28 -4.24 4.80 -13.60
N ASN A 29 -4.42 3.48 -13.60
CA ASN A 29 -5.04 2.82 -12.44
C ASN A 29 -4.10 2.90 -11.24
N GLY A 30 -4.54 3.62 -10.21
CA GLY A 30 -3.76 3.80 -9.01
C GLY A 30 -4.07 2.82 -7.90
N ILE A 31 -4.87 1.79 -8.17
CA ILE A 31 -5.24 0.83 -7.16
C ILE A 31 -4.18 -0.23 -7.03
N ARG A 32 -3.75 -0.49 -5.79
CA ARG A 32 -2.82 -1.57 -5.46
C ARG A 32 -3.31 -2.23 -4.19
N VAL A 33 -2.86 -3.45 -3.96
CA VAL A 33 -3.33 -4.26 -2.84
C VAL A 33 -2.12 -4.78 -2.07
N PHE A 34 -2.13 -4.57 -0.75
CA PHE A 34 -1.18 -5.21 0.14
C PHE A 34 -1.86 -6.44 0.73
N LYS A 35 -1.29 -7.61 0.50
CA LYS A 35 -1.85 -8.85 1.00
C LYS A 35 -1.16 -9.24 2.29
N PHE A 36 -1.94 -9.80 3.20
CA PHE A 36 -1.40 -10.25 4.48
C PHE A 36 -2.11 -11.51 4.92
N LYS A 37 -1.52 -12.16 5.91
CA LYS A 37 -2.09 -13.37 6.49
C LYS A 37 -2.12 -13.21 8.00
N ASN A 38 -3.15 -13.75 8.63
CA ASN A 38 -3.19 -13.86 10.08
C ASN A 38 -2.43 -15.13 10.47
N THR A 39 -1.22 -14.96 10.97
CA THR A 39 -0.39 -16.08 11.36
C THR A 39 -0.50 -16.40 12.85
N GLY A 40 -1.43 -15.73 13.53
CA GLY A 40 -1.66 -15.96 14.94
C GLY A 40 -2.72 -17.02 15.20
N ASN A 41 -3.24 -17.01 16.41
CA ASN A 41 -4.26 -17.98 16.83
C ASN A 41 -5.52 -17.31 17.36
N ALA A 42 -5.71 -16.04 17.05
CA ALA A 42 -6.93 -15.31 17.39
C ALA A 42 -7.37 -14.51 16.16
N PRO A 43 -8.65 -14.17 16.06
CA PRO A 43 -9.12 -13.36 14.93
C PRO A 43 -8.40 -12.03 14.87
N LEU A 44 -8.01 -11.63 13.67
CA LEU A 44 -7.31 -10.39 13.42
C LEU A 44 -8.32 -9.34 12.96
N VAL A 45 -8.39 -8.24 13.68
CA VAL A 45 -9.27 -7.13 13.34
C VAL A 45 -8.42 -5.92 13.00
N VAL A 46 -8.57 -5.45 11.76
CA VAL A 46 -7.90 -4.23 11.34
C VAL A 46 -8.83 -3.08 11.66
N SER A 47 -8.46 -2.29 12.65
CA SER A 47 -9.35 -1.23 13.17
C SER A 47 -9.24 0.06 12.39
N ALA A 48 -8.07 0.34 11.79
CA ALA A 48 -7.89 1.58 11.07
C ALA A 48 -6.78 1.45 10.06
N VAL A 49 -6.94 2.17 8.94
CA VAL A 49 -5.86 2.36 7.97
C VAL A 49 -5.88 3.82 7.61
N LYS A 50 -4.72 4.46 7.70
CA LYS A 50 -4.62 5.89 7.47
C LYS A 50 -3.47 6.18 6.54
N SER A 51 -3.67 7.14 5.66
CA SER A 51 -2.63 7.57 4.74
C SER A 51 -2.01 8.86 5.22
N SER A 52 -0.76 9.08 4.83
CA SER A 52 -0.05 10.32 5.16
C SER A 52 -0.58 11.51 4.38
N CYS A 53 -1.43 11.29 3.36
CA CYS A 53 -2.04 12.41 2.66
C CYS A 53 -3.39 11.99 2.07
N GLY A 54 -4.24 12.97 1.78
CA GLY A 54 -5.56 12.70 1.22
C GLY A 54 -5.56 12.24 -0.22
N CYS A 55 -4.40 12.25 -0.87
CA CYS A 55 -4.28 11.77 -2.25
C CYS A 55 -4.22 10.26 -2.33
N THR A 56 -4.19 9.59 -1.20
CA THR A 56 -4.14 8.15 -1.11
C THR A 56 -5.27 7.70 -0.22
N VAL A 57 -6.11 6.81 -0.71
CA VAL A 57 -7.27 6.34 0.02
C VAL A 57 -7.11 4.86 0.30
N PRO A 58 -6.83 4.48 1.55
CA PRO A 58 -6.75 3.07 1.91
C PRO A 58 -8.11 2.55 2.31
N LYS A 59 -8.31 1.25 2.10
CA LYS A 59 -9.55 0.60 2.48
C LYS A 59 -9.22 -0.64 3.30
N LYS A 60 -9.76 -0.71 4.50
CA LYS A 60 -9.50 -1.82 5.39
C LYS A 60 -10.49 -2.95 5.17
N PRO A 61 -10.13 -4.19 5.56
CA PRO A 61 -11.10 -5.28 5.54
C PRO A 61 -12.22 -5.00 6.53
N GLU A 62 -13.43 -5.38 6.19
CA GLU A 62 -14.58 -5.13 7.06
C GLU A 62 -14.81 -6.25 8.04
N ALA A 63 -14.39 -7.47 7.68
CA ALA A 63 -14.61 -8.61 8.54
C ALA A 63 -13.31 -9.05 9.20
N PRO A 64 -13.36 -9.68 10.37
CA PRO A 64 -12.15 -10.22 10.98
C PRO A 64 -11.52 -11.29 10.10
N ILE A 65 -10.21 -11.36 10.17
CA ILE A 65 -9.43 -12.36 9.43
C ILE A 65 -9.12 -13.48 10.42
N LEU A 66 -9.65 -14.67 10.16
CA LEU A 66 -9.47 -15.80 11.06
C LEU A 66 -8.04 -16.34 10.97
N PRO A 67 -7.57 -17.05 12.02
CA PRO A 67 -6.23 -17.61 11.97
C PRO A 67 -6.02 -18.45 10.71
N GLY A 68 -4.92 -18.21 10.03
CA GLY A 68 -4.58 -18.90 8.80
C GLY A 68 -5.20 -18.33 7.56
N GLU A 69 -6.08 -17.35 7.68
CA GLU A 69 -6.71 -16.76 6.52
C GLU A 69 -5.95 -15.53 6.04
N ASP A 70 -6.19 -15.19 4.80
CA ASP A 70 -5.56 -14.02 4.16
C ASP A 70 -6.51 -12.85 4.14
N GLY A 71 -5.94 -11.66 4.14
CA GLY A 71 -6.71 -10.43 3.98
C GLY A 71 -5.98 -9.47 3.07
N GLU A 72 -6.60 -8.33 2.81
CA GLU A 72 -6.05 -7.34 1.89
C GLU A 72 -6.30 -5.94 2.40
N ILE A 73 -5.32 -5.07 2.19
CA ILE A 73 -5.50 -3.63 2.34
C ILE A 73 -5.43 -3.04 0.94
N GLN A 74 -6.53 -2.49 0.46
CA GLN A 74 -6.54 -1.86 -0.84
C GLN A 74 -6.15 -0.40 -0.70
N VAL A 75 -5.29 0.07 -1.59
CA VAL A 75 -4.82 1.45 -1.57
C VAL A 75 -5.06 2.03 -2.95
N LYS A 76 -5.66 3.21 -3.00
CA LYS A 76 -5.90 3.90 -4.26
C LYS A 76 -5.18 5.23 -4.24
N TYR A 77 -4.21 5.40 -5.13
CA TYR A 77 -3.49 6.65 -5.26
C TYR A 77 -4.11 7.50 -6.36
N ASP A 78 -4.17 8.82 -6.13
CA ASP A 78 -4.73 9.73 -7.11
C ASP A 78 -3.68 10.01 -8.20
N THR A 79 -3.79 9.28 -9.30
CA THR A 79 -2.83 9.37 -10.38
C THR A 79 -3.01 10.61 -11.25
N LYS A 80 -3.96 11.47 -10.92
CA LYS A 80 -4.05 12.76 -11.58
C LYS A 80 -2.93 13.69 -11.14
N ARG A 81 -2.27 13.35 -10.04
CA ARG A 81 -1.14 14.12 -9.54
C ARG A 81 0.14 13.66 -10.22
N VAL A 82 0.76 14.57 -10.95
CA VAL A 82 2.00 14.26 -11.68
C VAL A 82 3.16 14.59 -10.75
N ASN A 83 3.57 13.58 -9.99
CA ASN A 83 4.60 13.73 -8.96
C ASN A 83 5.19 12.39 -8.63
N PRO A 84 6.35 12.37 -7.99
CA PRO A 84 6.82 11.12 -7.38
C PRO A 84 5.82 10.67 -6.32
N ILE A 85 5.62 9.37 -6.24
CA ILE A 85 4.75 8.76 -5.24
C ILE A 85 5.61 8.39 -4.04
N ARG A 86 5.27 8.93 -2.86
CA ARG A 86 5.96 8.59 -1.61
C ARG A 86 4.97 8.77 -0.48
N LYS A 87 4.21 7.73 -0.22
CA LYS A 87 3.17 7.82 0.81
C LYS A 87 3.30 6.64 1.75
N THR A 88 2.89 6.87 2.99
CA THR A 88 2.90 5.86 4.02
C THR A 88 1.47 5.61 4.46
N ILE A 89 1.10 4.35 4.54
CA ILE A 89 -0.21 3.95 5.05
C ILE A 89 0.03 3.25 6.37
N THR A 90 -0.61 3.73 7.42
CA THR A 90 -0.47 3.15 8.75
C THR A 90 -1.66 2.23 9.00
N VAL A 91 -1.37 0.97 9.28
CA VAL A 91 -2.37 -0.05 9.54
C VAL A 91 -2.38 -0.33 11.04
N THR A 92 -3.53 -0.19 11.66
CA THR A 92 -3.71 -0.46 13.08
C THR A 92 -4.62 -1.66 13.25
N SER A 93 -4.22 -2.59 14.09
CA SER A 93 -4.98 -3.82 14.31
C SER A 93 -4.79 -4.30 15.74
N ASN A 94 -5.47 -5.41 16.05
CA ASN A 94 -5.32 -6.05 17.35
C ASN A 94 -4.21 -7.09 17.38
N ALA A 95 -3.32 -7.07 16.38
CA ALA A 95 -2.21 -8.00 16.33
C ALA A 95 -1.16 -7.66 17.38
N ASP A 96 -0.24 -8.61 17.60
CA ASP A 96 0.87 -8.38 18.54
C ASP A 96 1.74 -7.23 18.10
N THR A 97 1.78 -6.93 16.80
CA THR A 97 2.36 -5.70 16.29
C THR A 97 1.20 -4.81 15.88
N PRO A 98 0.73 -3.94 16.77
CA PRO A 98 -0.53 -3.23 16.51
C PRO A 98 -0.46 -2.19 15.41
N THR A 99 0.74 -1.73 15.07
CA THR A 99 0.88 -0.71 14.03
C THR A 99 1.91 -1.16 13.03
N VAL A 100 1.53 -1.15 11.75
CA VAL A 100 2.43 -1.51 10.67
C VAL A 100 2.38 -0.38 9.64
N ALA A 101 3.55 0.06 9.19
CA ALA A 101 3.65 1.08 8.17
C ALA A 101 3.86 0.42 6.81
N LEU A 102 2.97 0.72 5.88
CA LEU A 102 3.09 0.27 4.50
C LEU A 102 3.49 1.48 3.66
N LYS A 103 4.25 1.24 2.62
CA LYS A 103 4.72 2.34 1.79
C LYS A 103 4.41 2.08 0.33
N ILE A 104 4.05 3.15 -0.37
CA ILE A 104 3.94 3.10 -1.82
C ILE A 104 4.93 4.11 -2.38
N LYS A 105 5.51 3.76 -3.50
CA LYS A 105 6.46 4.63 -4.18
C LYS A 105 6.30 4.47 -5.68
N GLY A 106 6.89 5.38 -6.42
CA GLY A 106 6.80 5.36 -7.88
C GLY A 106 6.82 6.77 -8.42
N ASN A 107 6.37 6.91 -9.64
CA ASN A 107 6.39 8.21 -10.29
C ASN A 107 5.25 8.28 -11.30
N VAL A 108 4.48 9.38 -11.23
CA VAL A 108 3.41 9.64 -12.18
C VAL A 108 3.92 10.71 -13.15
N ILE A 109 3.88 10.40 -14.43
CA ILE A 109 4.31 11.34 -15.47
C ILE A 109 3.12 11.74 -16.32
N ASP A 110 3.26 12.88 -16.95
CA ASP A 110 2.28 13.35 -17.92
C ASP A 110 2.92 13.16 -19.31
N PRO A 111 2.43 12.22 -20.11
CA PRO A 111 3.07 11.95 -21.41
C PRO A 111 3.14 13.17 -22.31
N SER A 112 2.15 14.05 -22.25
CA SER A 112 2.17 15.22 -23.13
C SER A 112 3.30 16.17 -22.74
N LYS A 113 3.56 16.30 -21.44
CA LYS A 113 4.67 17.15 -20.99
C LYS A 113 6.01 16.48 -21.23
N THR A 114 6.05 15.18 -21.07
CA THR A 114 7.27 14.44 -21.34
C THR A 114 7.65 14.56 -22.80
N ASN A 115 6.68 14.50 -23.69
CA ASN A 115 6.95 14.64 -25.10
C ASN A 115 7.49 16.00 -25.44
N VAL A 116 7.01 17.02 -24.77
CA VAL A 116 7.53 18.36 -24.99
C VAL A 116 9.00 18.43 -24.60
N LEU A 117 9.36 17.76 -23.54
CA LEU A 117 10.73 17.81 -23.06
C LEU A 117 11.68 16.98 -23.90
N LYS A 118 11.21 15.88 -24.43
CA LYS A 118 12.08 15.01 -25.17
C LYS A 118 12.66 15.62 -26.42
N PRO A 119 11.90 16.37 -27.24
CA PRO A 119 12.48 16.94 -28.44
C PRO A 119 13.65 17.83 -28.18
N ILE A 120 13.68 18.40 -27.02
CA ILE A 120 14.77 19.28 -26.67
C ILE A 120 16.10 18.54 -26.65
N THR A 121 16.02 17.34 -26.31
CA THR A 121 17.23 16.57 -26.18
C THR A 121 17.76 16.09 -27.47
N LYS A 122 17.08 16.26 -28.54
CA LYS A 122 17.56 15.71 -29.67
C LYS A 122 17.64 16.46 -30.77
N SER A 123 17.56 16.87 -30.75
CA SER A 123 17.46 17.28 -31.48
C SER A 123 17.94 17.46 -31.92
N VAL A 124 18.14 17.24 -31.85
CA VAL A 124 18.31 17.25 -32.17
C VAL A 124 18.79 17.16 -32.59
N VAL A 125 19.09 17.18 -32.69
CA VAL A 125 19.32 17.10 -33.11
C VAL A 125 19.55 17.19 -33.70
N GLU A 126 19.75 17.17 -33.91
CA GLU A 126 19.81 17.28 -34.51
C GLU A 126 20.09 17.53 -34.86
N LYS A 127 20.51 17.72 -35.11
CA LYS A 127 20.72 18.08 -35.49
C LYS A 127 20.97 18.27 -35.73
#